data_9df140d0866e505124d3ef2ad7de1afb
#
_entry.id   9df140d0866e505124d3ef2ad7de1afb
#
_cell.length_a   1.000
_cell.length_b   1.000
_cell.length_c   1.000
_cell.angle_alpha   90.00
_cell.angle_beta   90.00
_cell.angle_gamma   90.00
#
_symmetry.space_group_name_H-M   'P 1'
#
loop_
_entity.id
_entity.type
_entity.pdbx_description
1 polymer ?
#
loop_
_entity_poly.entity_id
_entity_poly.type
_entity_poly.pdbx_seq_one_letter_code
_entity_poly.pdbx_strand_id
1 'polypeptide(L)'
;MIDADQLRVYSATSFVGHGVDQASLDAALGHGIDAIVAQGTTTDAGAYYLGEGVPVMAEEALYRDLVAIITAARKAGVPFIVSAGGCGSDATTRIVLDLVGRVCEESCLDLRVGVVWSQIDPAWLAARVKAGVIARRIVPSPRLEAELTVKTVERCCAIVAQAGPEVIMTLLKNNPGLDGIICGRSLDIGLYAAIPLMRGFDRGLAMHFGKIMEDGALAATPGSGNDGLLGIIRGDHFDVFPVNPNRRCTPVSVVAHAFYERSNPTREINPGGALDISEAAYTQIDDRTVR
;
A
#
# COMPACT_ATOMS: atom_id res chain seq x y z
N MET A 1 -15.07 6.55 21.79
CA MET A 1 -14.05 7.62 21.71
C MET A 1 -12.82 7.00 21.11
N ILE A 2 -12.38 7.47 19.94
CA ILE A 2 -11.10 7.05 19.34
C ILE A 2 -10.03 7.59 20.27
N ASP A 3 -9.22 6.69 20.83
CA ASP A 3 -8.07 7.07 21.65
C ASP A 3 -7.13 7.92 20.78
N ALA A 4 -6.95 9.19 21.12
CA ALA A 4 -6.17 10.13 20.32
C ALA A 4 -4.69 9.74 20.24
N ASP A 5 -4.24 8.85 21.13
CA ASP A 5 -2.84 8.45 21.31
C ASP A 5 -2.47 7.15 20.56
N GLN A 6 -3.42 6.50 19.89
CA GLN A 6 -3.16 5.28 19.12
C GLN A 6 -4.01 5.19 17.85
N LEU A 7 -3.52 4.45 16.88
CA LEU A 7 -4.23 4.16 15.63
C LEU A 7 -4.06 2.67 15.29
N ARG A 8 -5.16 2.00 14.97
CA ARG A 8 -5.21 0.58 14.59
C ARG A 8 -5.47 0.45 13.11
N VAL A 9 -4.51 -0.10 12.38
CA VAL A 9 -4.61 -0.32 10.94
C VAL A 9 -4.57 -1.82 10.68
N TYR A 10 -5.51 -2.30 9.88
CA TYR A 10 -5.52 -3.68 9.42
C TYR A 10 -5.05 -3.76 7.97
N SER A 11 -3.98 -4.52 7.75
CA SER A 11 -3.53 -4.93 6.42
C SER A 11 -4.26 -6.21 6.04
N ALA A 12 -5.11 -6.16 5.01
CA ALA A 12 -6.06 -7.24 4.77
C ALA A 12 -5.46 -8.44 4.01
N THR A 13 -4.40 -8.22 3.23
CA THR A 13 -3.75 -9.21 2.36
C THR A 13 -2.36 -8.70 1.99
N SER A 14 -1.48 -9.58 1.52
CA SER A 14 -0.18 -9.16 0.98
C SER A 14 -0.30 -8.41 -0.35
N PHE A 15 -1.28 -8.82 -1.18
CA PHE A 15 -1.51 -8.21 -2.49
C PHE A 15 -2.97 -8.45 -2.91
N VAL A 16 -3.67 -7.40 -3.32
CA VAL A 16 -5.07 -7.51 -3.77
C VAL A 16 -5.16 -8.43 -4.98
N GLY A 17 -5.91 -9.50 -4.83
CA GLY A 17 -5.98 -10.63 -5.77
C GLY A 17 -5.45 -11.94 -5.20
N HIS A 18 -4.64 -11.92 -4.13
CA HIS A 18 -4.17 -13.14 -3.46
C HIS A 18 -5.23 -13.79 -2.57
N GLY A 19 -6.25 -13.04 -2.18
CA GLY A 19 -7.30 -13.47 -1.26
C GLY A 19 -7.27 -12.69 0.04
N VAL A 20 -8.40 -12.68 0.72
CA VAL A 20 -8.58 -12.14 2.07
C VAL A 20 -9.17 -13.23 2.94
N ASP A 21 -8.50 -13.59 4.02
CA ASP A 21 -9.05 -14.54 5.00
C ASP A 21 -10.20 -13.88 5.76
N GLN A 22 -11.42 -14.38 5.52
CA GLN A 22 -12.63 -13.78 6.09
C GLN A 22 -12.68 -13.89 7.61
N ALA A 23 -12.18 -14.98 8.18
CA ALA A 23 -12.18 -15.17 9.64
C ALA A 23 -11.23 -14.18 10.33
N SER A 24 -10.07 -13.93 9.71
CA SER A 24 -9.12 -12.93 10.17
C SER A 24 -9.66 -11.51 10.02
N LEU A 25 -10.33 -11.21 8.90
CA LEU A 25 -10.97 -9.92 8.71
C LEU A 25 -12.06 -9.65 9.74
N ASP A 26 -12.94 -10.62 9.99
CA ASP A 26 -13.98 -10.50 11.01
C ASP A 26 -13.39 -10.37 12.44
N ALA A 27 -12.31 -11.07 12.75
CA ALA A 27 -11.59 -10.91 14.00
C ALA A 27 -10.98 -9.51 14.15
N ALA A 28 -10.37 -8.97 13.06
CA ALA A 28 -9.81 -7.63 13.05
C ALA A 28 -10.88 -6.56 13.36
N LEU A 29 -12.08 -6.69 12.79
CA LEU A 29 -13.20 -5.79 13.13
C LEU A 29 -13.52 -5.79 14.62
N GLY A 30 -13.40 -6.94 15.29
CA GLY A 30 -13.59 -7.07 16.73
C GLY A 30 -12.55 -6.33 17.58
N HIS A 31 -11.39 -6.00 17.02
CA HIS A 31 -10.36 -5.19 17.68
C HIS A 31 -10.60 -3.66 17.59
N GLY A 32 -11.64 -3.21 16.89
CA GLY A 32 -11.94 -1.79 16.77
C GLY A 32 -10.89 -1.05 15.95
N ILE A 33 -10.70 -1.49 14.69
CA ILE A 33 -9.75 -0.88 13.75
C ILE A 33 -10.19 0.52 13.32
N ASP A 34 -9.23 1.35 12.91
CA ASP A 34 -9.45 2.71 12.42
C ASP A 34 -9.35 2.82 10.89
N ALA A 35 -8.75 1.83 10.23
CA ALA A 35 -8.67 1.74 8.77
C ALA A 35 -8.40 0.31 8.30
N ILE A 36 -8.83 -0.01 7.08
CA ILE A 36 -8.41 -1.20 6.33
C ILE A 36 -7.55 -0.75 5.16
N VAL A 37 -6.36 -1.31 5.03
CA VAL A 37 -5.43 -0.97 3.96
C VAL A 37 -4.99 -2.24 3.24
N ALA A 38 -4.85 -2.18 1.93
CA ALA A 38 -4.29 -3.26 1.13
C ALA A 38 -3.51 -2.72 -0.07
N GLN A 39 -2.33 -3.23 -0.30
CA GLN A 39 -1.56 -2.95 -1.49
C GLN A 39 -1.91 -3.94 -2.61
N GLY A 40 -1.70 -3.56 -3.87
CA GLY A 40 -1.94 -4.40 -5.03
C GLY A 40 -1.42 -3.76 -6.32
N THR A 41 -0.41 -2.88 -6.18
CA THR A 41 0.35 -2.36 -7.32
C THR A 41 1.84 -2.64 -7.13
N THR A 42 2.49 -3.14 -8.18
CA THR A 42 3.89 -3.57 -8.14
C THR A 42 4.61 -3.30 -9.46
N THR A 43 5.94 -3.24 -9.41
CA THR A 43 6.81 -3.27 -10.59
C THR A 43 7.42 -4.65 -10.84
N ASP A 44 7.24 -5.61 -9.96
CA ASP A 44 7.86 -6.94 -9.99
C ASP A 44 7.42 -7.78 -11.20
N ALA A 45 6.17 -7.61 -11.60
CA ALA A 45 5.63 -8.27 -12.78
C ALA A 45 6.24 -7.76 -14.12
N GLY A 46 7.09 -6.73 -14.07
CA GLY A 46 7.76 -6.14 -15.22
C GLY A 46 6.89 -5.20 -16.04
N ALA A 47 7.46 -4.75 -17.16
CA ALA A 47 6.88 -3.70 -17.99
C ALA A 47 5.71 -4.18 -18.88
N TYR A 48 5.50 -5.48 -19.02
CA TYR A 48 4.46 -6.04 -19.91
C TYR A 48 3.07 -5.51 -19.55
N TYR A 49 2.67 -5.66 -18.29
CA TYR A 49 1.34 -5.27 -17.83
C TYR A 49 1.10 -3.75 -17.93
N LEU A 50 2.15 -2.95 -17.70
CA LEU A 50 2.07 -1.50 -17.90
C LEU A 50 1.90 -1.16 -19.39
N GLY A 51 2.63 -1.84 -20.25
CA GLY A 51 2.60 -1.64 -21.69
C GLY A 51 1.25 -2.02 -22.33
N GLU A 52 0.71 -3.15 -21.91
CA GLU A 52 -0.60 -3.66 -22.39
C GLU A 52 -1.79 -2.98 -21.69
N GLY A 53 -1.58 -2.33 -20.55
CA GLY A 53 -2.65 -1.70 -19.77
C GLY A 53 -3.62 -2.71 -19.14
N VAL A 54 -3.13 -3.91 -18.80
CA VAL A 54 -3.91 -5.02 -18.23
C VAL A 54 -3.51 -5.28 -16.79
N PRO A 55 -4.42 -5.76 -15.93
CA PRO A 55 -4.09 -6.08 -14.54
C PRO A 55 -3.21 -7.33 -14.44
N VAL A 56 -2.40 -7.41 -13.36
CA VAL A 56 -1.55 -8.58 -13.06
C VAL A 56 -2.39 -9.75 -12.55
N MET A 57 -3.44 -9.45 -11.78
CA MET A 57 -4.36 -10.45 -11.24
C MET A 57 -5.63 -10.52 -12.08
N ALA A 58 -6.28 -11.68 -12.12
CA ALA A 58 -7.57 -11.84 -12.75
C ALA A 58 -8.62 -10.93 -12.09
N GLU A 59 -9.52 -10.37 -12.89
CA GLU A 59 -10.55 -9.43 -12.41
C GLU A 59 -11.45 -10.05 -11.34
N GLU A 60 -11.75 -11.33 -11.42
CA GLU A 60 -12.55 -12.06 -10.44
C GLU A 60 -11.84 -12.17 -9.08
N ALA A 61 -10.49 -12.29 -9.09
CA ALA A 61 -9.70 -12.31 -7.87
C ALA A 61 -9.64 -10.91 -7.23
N LEU A 62 -9.47 -9.87 -8.05
CA LEU A 62 -9.56 -8.48 -7.60
C LEU A 62 -10.94 -8.17 -7.03
N TYR A 63 -12.00 -8.55 -7.74
CA TYR A 63 -13.38 -8.34 -7.32
C TYR A 63 -13.68 -9.00 -5.97
N ARG A 64 -13.32 -10.28 -5.80
CA ARG A 64 -13.49 -11.02 -4.55
C ARG A 64 -12.87 -10.29 -3.35
N ASP A 65 -11.63 -9.82 -3.49
CA ASP A 65 -10.91 -9.16 -2.42
C ASP A 65 -11.48 -7.76 -2.15
N LEU A 66 -11.88 -7.02 -3.20
CA LEU A 66 -12.53 -5.73 -3.07
C LEU A 66 -13.89 -5.85 -2.35
N VAL A 67 -14.69 -6.88 -2.65
CA VAL A 67 -15.94 -7.15 -1.91
C VAL A 67 -15.63 -7.30 -0.41
N ALA A 68 -14.66 -8.15 -0.04
CA ALA A 68 -14.33 -8.39 1.35
C ALA A 68 -13.87 -7.10 2.08
N ILE A 69 -12.93 -6.37 1.48
CA ILE A 69 -12.35 -5.15 2.07
C ILE A 69 -13.40 -4.05 2.21
N ILE A 70 -14.14 -3.75 1.13
CA ILE A 70 -15.08 -2.63 1.10
C ILE A 70 -16.28 -2.87 2.01
N THR A 71 -16.85 -4.08 2.00
CA THR A 71 -17.99 -4.39 2.85
C THR A 71 -17.61 -4.41 4.34
N ALA A 72 -16.39 -4.89 4.67
CA ALA A 72 -15.86 -4.84 6.02
C ALA A 72 -15.61 -3.40 6.50
N ALA A 73 -14.98 -2.56 5.66
CA ALA A 73 -14.75 -1.15 5.97
C ALA A 73 -16.07 -0.41 6.20
N ARG A 74 -17.06 -0.64 5.35
CA ARG A 74 -18.39 -0.04 5.50
C ARG A 74 -19.09 -0.51 6.78
N LYS A 75 -19.03 -1.80 7.08
CA LYS A 75 -19.58 -2.39 8.32
C LYS A 75 -18.93 -1.79 9.57
N ALA A 76 -17.64 -1.55 9.55
CA ALA A 76 -16.89 -0.96 10.66
C ALA A 76 -17.03 0.57 10.74
N GLY A 77 -17.50 1.23 9.67
CA GLY A 77 -17.55 2.70 9.58
C GLY A 77 -16.16 3.35 9.52
N VAL A 78 -15.18 2.66 8.91
CA VAL A 78 -13.80 3.12 8.78
C VAL A 78 -13.41 3.25 7.31
N PRO A 79 -12.43 4.12 6.97
CA PRO A 79 -11.97 4.23 5.59
C PRO A 79 -11.17 3.00 5.16
N PHE A 80 -11.24 2.71 3.84
CA PHE A 80 -10.29 1.81 3.19
C PHE A 80 -9.32 2.59 2.31
N ILE A 81 -8.06 2.12 2.21
CA ILE A 81 -7.07 2.62 1.26
C ILE A 81 -6.53 1.41 0.51
N VAL A 82 -6.77 1.37 -0.80
CA VAL A 82 -6.41 0.22 -1.63
C VAL A 82 -5.67 0.70 -2.88
N SER A 83 -4.49 0.13 -3.15
CA SER A 83 -3.94 0.12 -4.49
C SER A 83 -4.25 -1.23 -5.14
N ALA A 84 -4.57 -1.26 -6.42
CA ALA A 84 -4.90 -2.50 -7.10
C ALA A 84 -4.64 -2.42 -8.63
N GLY A 85 -4.71 -3.57 -9.30
CA GLY A 85 -4.54 -3.66 -10.75
C GLY A 85 -3.10 -3.90 -11.21
N GLY A 86 -2.16 -4.06 -10.30
CA GLY A 86 -0.78 -4.41 -10.61
C GLY A 86 0.08 -3.21 -11.03
N CYS A 87 0.15 -2.84 -12.31
CA CYS A 87 1.04 -1.75 -12.76
C CYS A 87 0.58 -0.34 -12.31
N GLY A 88 -0.68 -0.16 -11.95
CA GLY A 88 -1.25 1.10 -11.47
C GLY A 88 -1.32 2.21 -12.54
N SER A 89 -1.43 1.86 -13.82
CA SER A 89 -1.74 2.79 -14.90
C SER A 89 -3.19 3.28 -14.80
N ASP A 90 -3.52 4.34 -15.52
CA ASP A 90 -4.90 4.81 -15.60
C ASP A 90 -5.85 3.74 -16.16
N ALA A 91 -5.38 2.93 -17.12
CA ALA A 91 -6.15 1.84 -17.69
C ALA A 91 -6.52 0.80 -16.61
N THR A 92 -5.54 0.30 -15.87
CA THR A 92 -5.79 -0.69 -14.80
C THR A 92 -6.54 -0.09 -13.62
N THR A 93 -6.31 1.19 -13.30
CA THR A 93 -7.08 1.89 -12.25
C THR A 93 -8.56 2.01 -12.62
N ARG A 94 -8.90 2.25 -13.90
CA ARG A 94 -10.30 2.26 -14.37
C ARG A 94 -10.96 0.90 -14.22
N ILE A 95 -10.28 -0.20 -14.60
CA ILE A 95 -10.79 -1.55 -14.37
C ILE A 95 -11.13 -1.77 -12.89
N VAL A 96 -10.22 -1.37 -11.99
CA VAL A 96 -10.48 -1.50 -10.55
C VAL A 96 -11.68 -0.64 -10.11
N LEU A 97 -11.83 0.56 -10.64
CA LEU A 97 -13.00 1.41 -10.33
C LEU A 97 -14.31 0.82 -10.84
N ASP A 98 -14.31 0.18 -12.01
CA ASP A 98 -15.48 -0.54 -12.53
C ASP A 98 -15.84 -1.71 -11.61
N LEU A 99 -14.84 -2.45 -11.10
CA LEU A 99 -15.06 -3.49 -10.09
C LEU A 99 -15.62 -2.93 -8.78
N VAL A 100 -15.13 -1.77 -8.32
CA VAL A 100 -15.70 -1.07 -7.14
C VAL A 100 -17.15 -0.66 -7.38
N GLY A 101 -17.47 -0.14 -8.58
CA GLY A 101 -18.84 0.16 -8.98
C GLY A 101 -19.74 -1.06 -8.87
N ARG A 102 -19.29 -2.20 -9.39
CA ARG A 102 -19.98 -3.48 -9.29
C ARG A 102 -20.17 -3.93 -7.82
N VAL A 103 -19.16 -3.75 -6.96
CA VAL A 103 -19.30 -4.01 -5.50
C VAL A 103 -20.42 -3.15 -4.92
N CYS A 104 -20.46 -1.86 -5.25
CA CYS A 104 -21.50 -0.94 -4.78
C CYS A 104 -22.89 -1.38 -5.21
N GLU A 105 -23.06 -1.74 -6.47
CA GLU A 105 -24.34 -2.20 -7.03
C GLU A 105 -24.82 -3.50 -6.36
N GLU A 106 -23.98 -4.54 -6.33
CA GLU A 106 -24.35 -5.86 -5.81
C GLU A 106 -24.52 -5.86 -4.28
N SER A 107 -23.81 -4.98 -3.56
CA SER A 107 -23.92 -4.85 -2.10
C SER A 107 -24.85 -3.73 -1.64
N CYS A 108 -25.53 -3.03 -2.56
CA CYS A 108 -26.39 -1.87 -2.27
C CYS A 108 -25.69 -0.81 -1.43
N LEU A 109 -24.44 -0.47 -1.77
CA LEU A 109 -23.63 0.54 -1.08
C LEU A 109 -23.61 1.85 -1.86
N ASP A 110 -23.71 2.97 -1.13
CA ASP A 110 -23.42 4.31 -1.65
C ASP A 110 -22.12 4.79 -0.99
N LEU A 111 -21.05 4.94 -1.80
CA LEU A 111 -19.70 5.22 -1.34
C LEU A 111 -19.12 6.45 -2.05
N ARG A 112 -18.47 7.30 -1.25
CA ARG A 112 -17.63 8.39 -1.75
C ARG A 112 -16.18 7.91 -1.80
N VAL A 113 -15.70 7.62 -3.01
CA VAL A 113 -14.33 7.07 -3.21
C VAL A 113 -13.44 8.13 -3.85
N GLY A 114 -12.29 8.37 -3.23
CA GLY A 114 -11.22 9.18 -3.80
C GLY A 114 -10.37 8.34 -4.75
N VAL A 115 -9.78 8.97 -5.77
CA VAL A 115 -8.91 8.27 -6.73
C VAL A 115 -7.57 8.98 -6.85
N VAL A 116 -6.49 8.22 -6.73
CA VAL A 116 -5.12 8.68 -7.01
C VAL A 116 -4.71 8.15 -8.38
N TRP A 117 -4.69 9.03 -9.37
CA TRP A 117 -4.18 8.75 -10.70
C TRP A 117 -2.67 8.88 -10.72
N SER A 118 -1.97 7.90 -11.26
CA SER A 118 -0.50 7.83 -11.18
C SER A 118 0.19 7.89 -12.54
N GLN A 119 -0.58 7.93 -13.62
CA GLN A 119 -0.01 8.03 -14.97
C GLN A 119 0.48 9.45 -15.25
N ILE A 120 1.67 9.54 -15.83
CA ILE A 120 2.31 10.80 -16.19
C ILE A 120 2.11 11.05 -17.68
N ASP A 121 1.70 12.28 -18.02
CA ASP A 121 1.65 12.73 -19.42
C ASP A 121 3.07 12.74 -20.02
N PRO A 122 3.34 11.93 -21.07
CA PRO A 122 4.65 11.87 -21.71
C PRO A 122 5.10 13.23 -22.26
N ALA A 123 4.18 14.05 -22.79
CA ALA A 123 4.51 15.36 -23.34
C ALA A 123 4.98 16.32 -22.23
N TRP A 124 4.30 16.32 -21.08
CA TRP A 124 4.73 17.08 -19.90
C TRP A 124 6.11 16.63 -19.43
N LEU A 125 6.35 15.31 -19.32
CA LEU A 125 7.64 14.77 -18.87
C LEU A 125 8.77 15.10 -19.84
N ALA A 126 8.55 14.93 -21.14
CA ALA A 126 9.52 15.30 -22.17
C ALA A 126 9.90 16.79 -22.11
N ALA A 127 8.92 17.66 -21.88
CA ALA A 127 9.18 19.09 -21.71
C ALA A 127 10.04 19.37 -20.47
N ARG A 128 9.84 18.67 -19.36
CA ARG A 128 10.66 18.79 -18.15
C ARG A 128 12.10 18.33 -18.38
N VAL A 129 12.28 17.19 -19.06
CA VAL A 129 13.61 16.68 -19.43
C VAL A 129 14.33 17.68 -20.37
N LYS A 130 13.63 18.24 -21.38
CA LYS A 130 14.18 19.30 -22.25
C LYS A 130 14.58 20.56 -21.46
N ALA A 131 13.86 20.88 -20.41
CA ALA A 131 14.17 22.01 -19.52
C ALA A 131 15.29 21.71 -18.50
N GLY A 132 15.96 20.57 -18.58
CA GLY A 132 17.11 20.23 -17.75
C GLY A 132 16.75 19.48 -16.44
N VAL A 133 15.51 19.03 -16.26
CA VAL A 133 15.18 18.15 -15.14
C VAL A 133 15.80 16.78 -15.38
N ILE A 134 16.60 16.32 -14.42
CA ILE A 134 17.31 15.05 -14.48
C ILE A 134 16.56 14.00 -13.63
N ALA A 135 16.13 12.92 -14.27
CA ALA A 135 15.65 11.72 -13.59
C ALA A 135 16.68 10.60 -13.77
N ARG A 136 17.30 10.19 -12.67
CA ARG A 136 18.34 9.15 -12.67
C ARG A 136 17.75 7.81 -12.31
N ARG A 137 18.31 6.77 -12.90
CA ARG A 137 18.00 5.40 -12.53
C ARG A 137 18.49 5.12 -11.09
N ILE A 138 17.61 4.64 -10.23
CA ILE A 138 17.95 4.33 -8.83
C ILE A 138 18.93 3.16 -8.78
N VAL A 139 18.68 2.10 -9.56
CA VAL A 139 19.57 0.95 -9.68
C VAL A 139 20.30 1.03 -11.03
N PRO A 140 21.63 1.18 -11.05
CA PRO A 140 22.39 1.23 -12.29
C PRO A 140 22.23 -0.08 -13.11
N SER A 141 22.21 0.06 -14.43
CA SER A 141 22.16 -1.08 -15.35
C SER A 141 23.15 -0.83 -16.49
N PRO A 142 24.03 -1.77 -16.82
CA PRO A 142 24.96 -1.62 -17.94
C PRO A 142 24.28 -1.63 -19.31
N ARG A 143 23.01 -2.03 -19.38
CA ARG A 143 22.24 -2.18 -20.63
C ARG A 143 21.27 -1.04 -20.87
N LEU A 144 21.08 -0.17 -19.90
CA LEU A 144 20.07 0.90 -19.95
C LEU A 144 20.69 2.23 -19.61
N GLU A 145 20.15 3.31 -20.19
CA GLU A 145 20.58 4.67 -19.92
C GLU A 145 20.50 4.99 -18.42
N ALA A 146 21.51 5.68 -17.89
CA ALA A 146 21.56 6.09 -16.48
C ALA A 146 20.54 7.19 -16.15
N GLU A 147 20.22 8.00 -17.14
CA GLU A 147 19.29 9.13 -17.01
C GLU A 147 18.18 9.02 -18.04
N LEU A 148 17.00 9.52 -17.66
CA LEU A 148 15.86 9.59 -18.56
C LEU A 148 16.12 10.59 -19.69
N THR A 149 15.92 10.16 -20.93
CA THR A 149 16.05 11.01 -22.10
C THR A 149 14.69 11.27 -22.74
N VAL A 150 14.58 12.37 -23.50
CA VAL A 150 13.35 12.66 -24.28
C VAL A 150 13.00 11.50 -25.19
N LYS A 151 14.00 10.91 -25.87
CA LYS A 151 13.82 9.76 -26.76
C LYS A 151 13.23 8.54 -26.01
N THR A 152 13.66 8.32 -24.77
CA THR A 152 13.12 7.23 -23.95
C THR A 152 11.64 7.51 -23.58
N VAL A 153 11.33 8.75 -23.18
CA VAL A 153 9.94 9.16 -22.87
C VAL A 153 9.03 8.98 -24.08
N GLU A 154 9.46 9.45 -25.28
CA GLU A 154 8.67 9.36 -26.52
C GLU A 154 8.42 7.92 -27.00
N ARG A 155 9.20 6.94 -26.52
CA ARG A 155 9.02 5.51 -26.84
C ARG A 155 8.14 4.78 -25.85
N CYS A 156 7.83 5.36 -24.71
CA CYS A 156 6.98 4.74 -23.72
C CYS A 156 5.50 4.86 -24.12
N CYS A 157 4.77 3.75 -24.08
CA CYS A 157 3.30 3.75 -24.25
C CYS A 157 2.58 4.19 -22.98
N ALA A 158 3.15 3.95 -21.79
CA ALA A 158 2.65 4.42 -20.51
C ALA A 158 3.82 4.71 -19.55
N ILE A 159 3.65 5.71 -18.70
CA ILE A 159 4.60 6.08 -17.66
C ILE A 159 3.80 6.33 -16.39
N VAL A 160 4.17 5.68 -15.29
CA VAL A 160 3.54 5.88 -13.99
C VAL A 160 4.54 6.44 -12.99
N ALA A 161 4.07 7.28 -12.08
CA ALA A 161 4.85 7.74 -10.93
C ALA A 161 4.39 7.00 -9.66
N GLN A 162 5.35 6.63 -8.83
CA GLN A 162 5.05 6.08 -7.52
C GLN A 162 4.62 7.21 -6.57
N ALA A 163 3.32 7.30 -6.30
CA ALA A 163 2.77 8.33 -5.42
C ALA A 163 3.16 8.06 -3.97
N GLY A 164 3.70 9.07 -3.29
CA GLY A 164 3.98 9.03 -1.86
C GLY A 164 2.72 9.21 -0.99
N PRO A 165 2.83 9.05 0.33
CA PRO A 165 1.70 9.21 1.26
C PRO A 165 1.09 10.62 1.22
N GLU A 166 1.84 11.65 0.82
CA GLU A 166 1.40 13.05 0.76
C GLU A 166 0.21 13.25 -0.19
N VAL A 167 0.13 12.46 -1.26
CA VAL A 167 -0.98 12.52 -2.22
C VAL A 167 -2.27 12.03 -1.57
N ILE A 168 -2.21 10.91 -0.85
CA ILE A 168 -3.33 10.32 -0.10
C ILE A 168 -3.78 11.27 1.01
N MET A 169 -2.82 11.81 1.79
CA MET A 169 -3.08 12.77 2.86
C MET A 169 -3.79 14.02 2.33
N THR A 170 -3.33 14.55 1.19
CA THR A 170 -3.93 15.73 0.54
C THR A 170 -5.37 15.42 0.10
N LEU A 171 -5.61 14.25 -0.48
CA LEU A 171 -6.93 13.81 -0.92
C LEU A 171 -7.90 13.69 0.26
N LEU A 172 -7.50 13.02 1.33
CA LEU A 172 -8.30 12.88 2.55
C LEU A 172 -8.58 14.23 3.23
N LYS A 173 -7.57 15.09 3.33
CA LYS A 173 -7.71 16.42 3.95
C LYS A 173 -8.69 17.32 3.19
N ASN A 174 -8.64 17.28 1.86
CA ASN A 174 -9.47 18.15 1.01
C ASN A 174 -10.89 17.59 0.80
N ASN A 175 -11.11 16.31 1.11
CA ASN A 175 -12.38 15.64 0.92
C ASN A 175 -12.79 14.89 2.20
N PRO A 176 -13.19 15.58 3.25
CA PRO A 176 -13.65 14.93 4.47
C PRO A 176 -14.90 14.10 4.20
N GLY A 177 -14.95 12.90 4.78
CA GLY A 177 -16.05 11.95 4.61
C GLY A 177 -15.95 11.07 3.37
N LEU A 178 -14.75 10.88 2.81
CA LEU A 178 -14.49 9.75 1.90
C LEU A 178 -14.61 8.44 2.66
N ASP A 179 -15.32 7.48 2.06
CA ASP A 179 -15.42 6.11 2.57
C ASP A 179 -14.16 5.30 2.24
N GLY A 180 -13.44 5.67 1.18
CA GLY A 180 -12.18 5.03 0.82
C GLY A 180 -11.43 5.71 -0.31
N ILE A 181 -10.26 5.17 -0.60
CA ILE A 181 -9.38 5.62 -1.68
C ILE A 181 -8.94 4.43 -2.50
N ILE A 182 -9.04 4.57 -3.82
CA ILE A 182 -8.41 3.68 -4.80
C ILE A 182 -7.19 4.39 -5.38
N CYS A 183 -6.05 3.73 -5.30
CA CYS A 183 -4.79 4.27 -5.78
C CYS A 183 -4.31 3.51 -7.03
N GLY A 184 -3.82 4.26 -8.02
CA GLY A 184 -2.91 3.74 -9.03
C GLY A 184 -1.54 3.39 -8.43
N ARG A 185 -0.45 3.47 -9.20
CA ARG A 185 0.88 3.17 -8.68
C ARG A 185 1.23 4.08 -7.50
N SER A 186 1.41 3.49 -6.38
CA SER A 186 1.70 4.17 -5.11
C SER A 186 2.86 3.48 -4.40
N LEU A 187 3.51 4.20 -3.53
CA LEU A 187 4.44 3.63 -2.58
C LEU A 187 3.65 2.75 -1.59
N ASP A 188 3.95 1.46 -1.55
CA ASP A 188 3.21 0.47 -0.77
C ASP A 188 3.21 0.83 0.73
N ILE A 189 4.37 1.16 1.28
CA ILE A 189 4.55 1.72 2.62
C ILE A 189 3.66 2.97 2.84
N GLY A 190 3.56 3.83 1.81
CA GLY A 190 2.83 5.09 1.89
C GLY A 190 1.33 4.93 2.07
N LEU A 191 0.74 3.84 1.59
CA LEU A 191 -0.68 3.53 1.82
C LEU A 191 -0.98 3.40 3.32
N TYR A 192 -0.12 2.70 4.04
CA TYR A 192 -0.26 2.44 5.47
C TYR A 192 0.20 3.62 6.34
N ALA A 193 1.18 4.39 5.87
CA ALA A 193 1.71 5.56 6.59
C ALA A 193 0.81 6.79 6.50
N ALA A 194 -0.07 6.90 5.50
CA ALA A 194 -0.82 8.12 5.22
C ALA A 194 -1.70 8.57 6.39
N ILE A 195 -2.49 7.66 6.99
CA ILE A 195 -3.36 8.00 8.13
C ILE A 195 -2.54 8.31 9.39
N PRO A 196 -1.54 7.50 9.79
CA PRO A 196 -0.64 7.87 10.88
C PRO A 196 -0.02 9.26 10.72
N LEU A 197 0.52 9.58 9.55
CA LEU A 197 1.10 10.89 9.25
C LEU A 197 0.07 12.02 9.39
N MET A 198 -1.17 11.83 8.94
CA MET A 198 -2.26 12.79 9.12
C MET A 198 -2.63 13.01 10.59
N ARG A 199 -2.47 11.99 11.43
CA ARG A 199 -2.70 12.05 12.88
C ARG A 199 -1.51 12.67 13.63
N GLY A 200 -0.40 12.99 12.94
CA GLY A 200 0.76 13.65 13.53
C GLY A 200 1.79 12.70 14.16
N PHE A 201 1.72 11.40 13.90
CA PHE A 201 2.76 10.47 14.31
C PHE A 201 4.08 10.80 13.63
N ASP A 202 5.20 10.44 14.28
CA ASP A 202 6.55 10.66 13.73
C ASP A 202 6.67 10.03 12.34
N ARG A 203 7.34 10.74 11.42
CA ARG A 203 7.45 10.30 10.02
C ARG A 203 8.24 9.00 9.88
N GLY A 204 9.34 8.86 10.58
CA GLY A 204 10.17 7.66 10.55
C GLY A 204 9.38 6.45 11.07
N LEU A 205 8.72 6.64 12.21
CA LEU A 205 7.87 5.62 12.83
C LEU A 205 6.71 5.21 11.92
N ALA A 206 5.99 6.16 11.32
CA ALA A 206 4.87 5.89 10.43
C ALA A 206 5.31 5.16 9.14
N MET A 207 6.44 5.55 8.56
CA MET A 207 7.00 4.88 7.37
C MET A 207 7.51 3.48 7.70
N HIS A 208 8.16 3.30 8.86
CA HIS A 208 8.58 1.97 9.32
C HIS A 208 7.37 1.06 9.62
N PHE A 209 6.35 1.60 10.28
CA PHE A 209 5.07 0.92 10.45
C PHE A 209 4.51 0.45 9.11
N GLY A 210 4.46 1.33 8.11
CA GLY A 210 4.03 1.00 6.75
C GLY A 210 4.83 -0.15 6.14
N LYS A 211 6.17 -0.17 6.34
CA LYS A 211 7.05 -1.24 5.82
C LYS A 211 6.72 -2.62 6.39
N ILE A 212 6.33 -2.68 7.66
CA ILE A 212 5.94 -3.96 8.27
C ILE A 212 4.52 -4.38 7.86
N MET A 213 3.64 -3.41 7.61
CA MET A 213 2.23 -3.68 7.32
C MET A 213 1.95 -4.03 5.85
N GLU A 214 2.81 -3.63 4.90
CA GLU A 214 2.49 -3.61 3.46
C GLU A 214 2.11 -4.98 2.87
N ASP A 215 2.65 -6.07 3.40
CA ASP A 215 2.41 -7.43 2.90
C ASP A 215 1.62 -8.32 3.88
N GLY A 216 0.85 -7.72 4.77
CA GLY A 216 -0.03 -8.45 5.66
C GLY A 216 0.68 -9.54 6.48
N ALA A 217 0.11 -10.74 6.50
CA ALA A 217 0.63 -11.84 7.31
C ALA A 217 1.92 -12.49 6.77
N LEU A 218 2.57 -11.95 5.74
CA LEU A 218 3.94 -12.35 5.38
C LEU A 218 4.95 -11.97 6.46
N ALA A 219 4.68 -10.93 7.26
CA ALA A 219 5.49 -10.58 8.42
C ALA A 219 5.29 -11.53 9.63
N ALA A 220 4.38 -12.49 9.54
CA ALA A 220 4.10 -13.48 10.58
C ALA A 220 4.75 -14.85 10.30
N THR A 221 4.62 -15.79 11.24
CA THR A 221 5.04 -17.17 11.07
C THR A 221 3.93 -18.15 11.56
N PRO A 222 3.54 -19.15 10.73
CA PRO A 222 3.86 -19.27 9.32
C PRO A 222 3.36 -18.08 8.52
N GLY A 223 4.09 -17.61 7.49
CA GLY A 223 3.70 -16.51 6.62
C GLY A 223 2.53 -16.89 5.69
N SER A 224 1.77 -15.89 5.22
CA SER A 224 0.68 -16.12 4.26
C SER A 224 0.39 -14.87 3.44
N GLY A 225 0.22 -15.07 2.13
CA GLY A 225 -0.13 -13.99 1.20
C GLY A 225 -1.60 -13.60 1.22
N ASN A 226 -2.49 -14.46 1.72
CA ASN A 226 -3.95 -14.25 1.72
C ASN A 226 -4.53 -13.98 3.12
N ASP A 227 -3.70 -13.60 4.06
CA ASP A 227 -4.10 -13.35 5.45
C ASP A 227 -3.58 -12.00 5.92
N GLY A 228 -4.22 -11.44 6.93
CA GLY A 228 -3.99 -10.07 7.37
C GLY A 228 -3.10 -9.93 8.60
N LEU A 229 -2.65 -8.70 8.81
CA LEU A 229 -1.87 -8.26 9.95
C LEU A 229 -2.55 -7.06 10.61
N LEU A 230 -2.65 -7.05 11.93
CA LEU A 230 -3.09 -5.88 12.67
C LEU A 230 -1.89 -5.14 13.26
N GLY A 231 -1.82 -3.86 12.98
CA GLY A 231 -0.81 -2.96 13.53
C GLY A 231 -1.46 -1.90 14.41
N ILE A 232 -0.81 -1.58 15.52
CA ILE A 232 -1.23 -0.51 16.45
C ILE A 232 -0.05 0.44 16.61
N ILE A 233 -0.13 1.63 16.00
CA ILE A 233 0.88 2.67 16.16
C ILE A 233 0.52 3.59 17.32
N ARG A 234 1.54 3.98 18.11
CA ARG A 234 1.47 4.89 19.25
C ARG A 234 2.51 5.99 19.11
N GLY A 235 2.67 6.84 20.12
CA GLY A 235 3.53 8.02 20.04
C GLY A 235 5.00 7.72 19.72
N ASP A 236 5.55 6.63 20.25
CA ASP A 236 6.99 6.28 20.16
C ASP A 236 7.28 4.86 19.66
N HIS A 237 6.24 4.05 19.41
CA HIS A 237 6.37 2.67 18.95
C HIS A 237 5.15 2.18 18.21
N PHE A 238 5.23 1.00 17.63
CA PHE A 238 4.08 0.26 17.13
C PHE A 238 4.16 -1.22 17.50
N ASP A 239 3.01 -1.84 17.65
CA ASP A 239 2.86 -3.27 17.87
C ASP A 239 2.22 -3.91 16.63
N VAL A 240 2.70 -5.10 16.24
CA VAL A 240 2.13 -5.87 15.12
C VAL A 240 1.87 -7.31 15.52
N PHE A 241 0.71 -7.82 15.10
CA PHE A 241 0.34 -9.22 15.33
C PHE A 241 -0.70 -9.70 14.31
N PRO A 242 -0.68 -10.99 13.93
CA PRO A 242 -1.73 -11.58 13.12
C PRO A 242 -2.96 -11.86 14.01
N VAL A 243 -4.15 -11.54 13.52
CA VAL A 243 -5.39 -11.87 14.24
C VAL A 243 -5.74 -13.36 14.13
N ASN A 244 -5.24 -14.04 13.10
CA ASN A 244 -5.36 -15.48 12.92
C ASN A 244 -4.67 -16.23 14.08
N PRO A 245 -5.38 -17.08 14.85
CA PRO A 245 -4.81 -17.76 16.01
C PRO A 245 -3.70 -18.76 15.68
N ASN A 246 -3.63 -19.22 14.44
CA ASN A 246 -2.62 -20.18 13.98
C ASN A 246 -1.29 -19.53 13.56
N ARG A 247 -1.18 -18.20 13.67
CA ARG A 247 0.00 -17.41 13.28
C ARG A 247 0.48 -16.56 14.44
N ARG A 248 1.74 -16.16 14.38
CA ARG A 248 2.36 -15.23 15.33
C ARG A 248 3.43 -14.37 14.65
N CYS A 249 3.60 -13.17 15.12
CA CYS A 249 4.81 -12.40 14.84
C CYS A 249 5.92 -12.80 15.82
N THR A 250 7.12 -12.87 15.29
CA THR A 250 8.36 -13.01 16.07
C THR A 250 9.32 -11.93 15.63
N PRO A 251 10.29 -11.47 16.47
CA PRO A 251 11.30 -10.52 16.01
C PRO A 251 11.99 -10.95 14.72
N VAL A 252 12.26 -12.25 14.56
CA VAL A 252 12.86 -12.81 13.33
C VAL A 252 11.95 -12.66 12.12
N SER A 253 10.66 -12.99 12.24
CA SER A 253 9.74 -12.91 11.10
C SER A 253 9.50 -11.45 10.66
N VAL A 254 9.37 -10.53 11.62
CA VAL A 254 9.18 -9.10 11.35
C VAL A 254 10.43 -8.46 10.75
N VAL A 255 11.63 -8.76 11.30
CA VAL A 255 12.89 -8.26 10.77
C VAL A 255 13.18 -8.82 9.37
N ALA A 256 12.93 -10.11 9.15
CA ALA A 256 13.12 -10.73 7.84
C ALA A 256 12.24 -10.03 6.79
N HIS A 257 10.99 -9.70 7.15
CA HIS A 257 10.10 -8.93 6.29
C HIS A 257 10.59 -7.48 6.11
N ALA A 258 11.07 -6.81 7.16
CA ALA A 258 11.62 -5.45 7.07
C ALA A 258 12.81 -5.34 6.09
N PHE A 259 13.60 -6.40 5.94
CA PHE A 259 14.78 -6.45 5.07
C PHE A 259 14.50 -6.92 3.64
N TYR A 260 13.30 -7.37 3.38
CA TYR A 260 12.88 -7.91 2.09
C TYR A 260 12.94 -6.84 0.98
N GLU A 261 13.32 -7.26 -0.24
CA GLU A 261 13.39 -6.44 -1.46
C GLU A 261 14.34 -5.24 -1.43
N ARG A 262 15.32 -5.21 -0.54
CA ARG A 262 16.24 -4.08 -0.41
C ARG A 262 17.66 -4.42 -0.82
N SER A 263 18.27 -3.57 -1.62
CA SER A 263 19.71 -3.62 -1.91
C SER A 263 20.56 -3.27 -0.67
N ASN A 264 20.05 -2.41 0.20
CA ASN A 264 20.58 -2.14 1.53
C ASN A 264 19.49 -2.53 2.54
N PRO A 265 19.70 -3.54 3.41
CA PRO A 265 18.66 -4.08 4.28
C PRO A 265 18.10 -3.06 5.27
N THR A 266 18.90 -2.09 5.68
CA THR A 266 18.47 -1.09 6.67
C THR A 266 18.03 0.24 6.07
N ARG A 267 18.22 0.47 4.74
CA ARG A 267 17.94 1.76 4.13
C ARG A 267 17.21 1.60 2.80
N GLU A 268 16.08 2.27 2.68
CA GLU A 268 15.26 2.29 1.48
C GLU A 268 15.02 3.73 1.00
N ILE A 269 15.20 3.95 -0.31
CA ILE A 269 14.94 5.25 -0.93
C ILE A 269 13.49 5.26 -1.40
N ASN A 270 12.73 6.23 -0.90
CA ASN A 270 11.32 6.39 -1.19
C ASN A 270 11.01 7.81 -1.72
N PRO A 271 9.85 8.04 -2.33
CA PRO A 271 9.37 9.39 -2.56
C PRO A 271 9.41 10.22 -1.27
N GLY A 272 10.06 11.38 -1.33
CA GLY A 272 10.17 12.29 -0.19
C GLY A 272 11.33 12.01 0.78
N GLY A 273 12.14 10.95 0.57
CA GLY A 273 13.32 10.72 1.42
C GLY A 273 13.80 9.27 1.46
N ALA A 274 14.53 8.92 2.51
CA ALA A 274 14.97 7.57 2.78
C ALA A 274 14.46 7.12 4.16
N LEU A 275 13.94 5.90 4.20
CA LEU A 275 13.66 5.21 5.45
C LEU A 275 14.95 4.50 5.90
N ASP A 276 15.45 4.84 7.07
CA ASP A 276 16.58 4.20 7.71
C ASP A 276 16.10 3.52 9.00
N ILE A 277 16.26 2.21 9.08
CA ILE A 277 15.85 1.37 10.21
C ILE A 277 17.05 0.73 10.94
N SER A 278 18.25 1.27 10.75
CA SER A 278 19.47 0.74 11.38
C SER A 278 19.41 0.74 12.91
N GLU A 279 18.67 1.69 13.49
CA GLU A 279 18.48 1.82 14.94
C GLU A 279 17.16 1.22 15.45
N ALA A 280 16.39 0.56 14.57
CA ALA A 280 15.12 -0.05 14.96
C ALA A 280 15.33 -1.25 15.89
N ALA A 281 14.53 -1.33 16.96
CA ALA A 281 14.54 -2.44 17.90
C ALA A 281 13.22 -3.24 17.78
N TYR A 282 13.33 -4.55 17.87
CA TYR A 282 12.18 -5.45 17.74
C TYR A 282 12.10 -6.35 18.97
N THR A 283 11.04 -6.21 19.75
CA THR A 283 10.87 -6.90 21.03
C THR A 283 9.60 -7.75 21.02
N GLN A 284 9.74 -9.00 21.40
CA GLN A 284 8.57 -9.85 21.67
C GLN A 284 7.88 -9.38 22.96
N ILE A 285 6.61 -8.97 22.88
CA ILE A 285 5.87 -8.50 24.06
C ILE A 285 4.88 -9.52 24.61
N ASP A 286 4.44 -10.45 23.78
CA ASP A 286 3.67 -11.64 24.16
C ASP A 286 3.92 -12.77 23.14
N ASP A 287 3.21 -13.89 23.23
CA ASP A 287 3.42 -15.08 22.38
C ASP A 287 3.20 -14.81 20.88
N ARG A 288 2.56 -13.69 20.51
CA ARG A 288 2.12 -13.42 19.13
C ARG A 288 2.45 -12.02 18.62
N THR A 289 2.84 -11.11 19.50
CA THR A 289 2.98 -9.67 19.22
C THR A 289 4.42 -9.23 19.31
N VAL A 290 4.86 -8.45 18.31
CA VAL A 290 6.17 -7.79 18.26
C VAL A 290 5.98 -6.28 18.29
N ARG A 291 6.81 -5.65 19.11
CA ARG A 291 6.98 -4.20 19.16
C ARG A 291 8.23 -3.79 18.43
#